data_85e243bbf00ed639ed8f0d8a15a860aa
#
_entry.id   85e243bbf00ed639ed8f0d8a15a860aa
#
_cell.length_a   1.000
_cell.length_b   1.000
_cell.length_c   1.000
_cell.angle_alpha   90.00
_cell.angle_beta   90.00
_cell.angle_gamma   90.00
#
_symmetry.space_group_name_H-M   'P 1'
#
loop_
_entity.id
_entity.type
_entity.pdbx_description
1 polymer ?
#
loop_
_entity_poly.entity_id
_entity_poly.type
_entity_poly.pdbx_seq_one_letter_code
_entity_poly.pdbx_strand_id
1 'polypeptide(L)'
;MNLKRKLSAVALEVKPTSWLDDSFGELHSSLFILMRAVANSSLFILHSSFILLLFVACSKHPSLPSDFTQLDAQPSIWPDYTGVTVPPNIAPLNFLVDSVDDVVALIGEQTYGGKDNKVQIDEDEWHEMLAAAKGKSLSVNVYTRKDGKWFGYKPFVINVAEDEIDPYISYRVLPPTFVGFDELAIRQRNLTNFEETDIYNNRQISKGLEGQCINCHSYQNYRTDNMMFHTRLQHPGTMIVSDGELLFVNLKDESMISAAAYNSWHPSLPIIAFSTDHTMQTFHTRDISKVEVMESASDIIIYDIKKNRVQTVLNDSAELELFPSWSPDGKWLYYCSAHYEYKNKYEDTEELLQQYRTLQYNLYRLSFDASTMTFGQPELIYDAVSLDRSAVQPRISQDGRYVLFAEGPWGLFHIWHTSADIKMLDLEAIDHSPLTIDHSSMSISSFPSEEAGRDSMVNVQWSMFNGQCSMVNVQPINSPLPESYPSFSSNDRWVMFESRRDDGNYTRTFISYFDREGRLHKPFEVPAEDPEYFRLLLRSWSRPEFMKEPVRITPRQFYEKALTEPIKVNGK
;
A
#
# COMPACT_ATOMS: atom_id res chain seq x y z
N MET A 1 -24.96 32.63 -32.55
CA MET A 1 -26.27 32.61 -33.23
C MET A 1 -27.26 31.96 -32.26
N ASN A 2 -28.23 32.80 -31.82
CA ASN A 2 -29.25 32.47 -30.80
C ASN A 2 -30.18 31.34 -31.22
N LEU A 3 -30.64 30.51 -30.29
CA LEU A 3 -32.06 30.22 -30.12
C LEU A 3 -32.38 29.68 -28.71
N LYS A 4 -32.92 30.58 -27.87
CA LYS A 4 -33.76 30.24 -26.70
C LYS A 4 -35.18 29.97 -27.21
N ARG A 5 -35.87 28.94 -26.70
CA ARG A 5 -37.32 28.96 -26.61
C ARG A 5 -37.82 28.33 -25.30
N LYS A 6 -38.55 29.17 -24.59
CA LYS A 6 -39.42 28.93 -23.42
C LYS A 6 -40.55 27.95 -23.79
N LEU A 7 -40.99 27.19 -22.83
CA LEU A 7 -42.38 26.76 -22.74
C LEU A 7 -42.85 26.90 -21.28
N SER A 8 -43.86 27.71 -21.15
CA SER A 8 -44.54 28.09 -19.93
C SER A 8 -45.67 27.11 -19.59
N ALA A 9 -45.93 26.98 -18.29
CA ALA A 9 -47.04 26.27 -17.68
C ALA A 9 -48.43 26.88 -18.06
N VAL A 10 -49.42 26.04 -18.18
CA VAL A 10 -50.82 26.39 -18.09
C VAL A 10 -51.48 25.49 -17.05
N ALA A 11 -51.87 26.10 -15.96
CA ALA A 11 -52.79 25.53 -14.98
C ALA A 11 -54.23 25.79 -15.42
N LEU A 12 -55.08 24.82 -15.34
CA LEU A 12 -56.51 24.97 -15.46
C LEU A 12 -57.19 24.51 -14.17
N GLU A 13 -57.68 25.52 -13.42
CA GLU A 13 -58.67 25.35 -12.34
C GLU A 13 -60.03 25.00 -12.93
N VAL A 14 -60.72 24.03 -12.37
CA VAL A 14 -62.16 23.81 -12.52
C VAL A 14 -62.78 23.70 -11.15
N LYS A 15 -63.64 24.67 -10.82
CA LYS A 15 -64.49 24.69 -9.62
C LYS A 15 -65.73 23.80 -9.76
N PRO A 16 -66.31 23.30 -8.66
CA PRO A 16 -67.45 22.40 -8.70
C PRO A 16 -68.78 23.15 -8.71
N THR A 17 -69.76 22.61 -9.40
CA THR A 17 -71.19 22.93 -9.20
C THR A 17 -71.96 21.72 -8.72
N SER A 18 -72.75 22.00 -7.72
CA SER A 18 -73.67 21.16 -6.98
C SER A 18 -74.98 20.90 -7.75
N TRP A 19 -75.68 19.86 -7.31
CA TRP A 19 -77.14 19.61 -7.19
C TRP A 19 -77.66 18.31 -7.80
N LEU A 20 -78.35 17.61 -6.87
CA LEU A 20 -79.45 16.63 -7.04
C LEU A 20 -79.02 15.17 -7.45
N ASP A 21 -79.52 14.09 -6.94
CA ASP A 21 -80.60 13.83 -5.96
C ASP A 21 -80.44 12.35 -5.46
N ASP A 22 -80.92 12.13 -4.27
CA ASP A 22 -81.00 10.84 -3.59
C ASP A 22 -81.94 9.84 -4.26
N SER A 23 -81.59 8.55 -4.08
CA SER A 23 -82.42 7.38 -4.23
C SER A 23 -82.09 6.44 -5.40
N PHE A 24 -81.05 5.65 -5.18
CA PHE A 24 -80.84 4.29 -5.76
C PHE A 24 -79.49 3.72 -5.25
N GLY A 25 -79.25 3.79 -3.94
CA GLY A 25 -77.90 3.68 -3.38
C GLY A 25 -77.48 2.39 -2.68
N GLU A 26 -78.30 1.38 -2.44
CA GLU A 26 -77.88 0.31 -1.53
C GLU A 26 -77.57 -1.07 -2.19
N LEU A 27 -77.99 -1.31 -3.41
CA LEU A 27 -77.68 -2.60 -4.04
C LEU A 27 -76.42 -2.60 -4.95
N HIS A 28 -76.00 -1.42 -5.40
CA HIS A 28 -74.77 -1.31 -6.24
C HIS A 28 -73.49 -1.18 -5.39
N SER A 29 -73.55 -0.68 -4.16
CA SER A 29 -72.39 -0.50 -3.31
C SER A 29 -71.83 -1.85 -2.78
N SER A 30 -72.69 -2.79 -2.46
CA SER A 30 -72.24 -4.13 -1.99
C SER A 30 -71.62 -4.98 -3.10
N LEU A 31 -72.10 -4.86 -4.32
CA LEU A 31 -71.53 -5.59 -5.46
C LEU A 31 -70.17 -5.00 -5.90
N PHE A 32 -70.05 -3.65 -5.83
CA PHE A 32 -68.78 -2.99 -6.17
C PHE A 32 -67.70 -3.21 -5.11
N ILE A 33 -68.06 -3.29 -3.84
CA ILE A 33 -67.13 -3.61 -2.75
C ILE A 33 -66.69 -5.08 -2.88
N LEU A 34 -67.60 -6.01 -3.22
CA LEU A 34 -67.27 -7.41 -3.42
C LEU A 34 -66.37 -7.61 -4.67
N MET A 35 -66.65 -6.92 -5.77
CA MET A 35 -65.80 -6.96 -6.97
C MET A 35 -64.44 -6.32 -6.74
N ARG A 36 -64.32 -5.22 -5.98
CA ARG A 36 -63.03 -4.65 -5.55
C ARG A 36 -62.25 -5.57 -4.59
N ALA A 37 -62.91 -6.23 -3.67
CA ALA A 37 -62.28 -7.19 -2.77
C ALA A 37 -61.73 -8.41 -3.52
N VAL A 38 -62.50 -8.96 -4.49
CA VAL A 38 -62.08 -10.09 -5.32
C VAL A 38 -60.98 -9.69 -6.32
N ALA A 39 -61.06 -8.48 -6.91
CA ALA A 39 -60.04 -7.98 -7.83
C ALA A 39 -58.73 -7.66 -7.05
N ASN A 40 -58.83 -7.09 -5.85
CA ASN A 40 -57.62 -6.82 -5.02
C ASN A 40 -57.01 -8.13 -4.47
N SER A 41 -57.83 -9.14 -4.16
CA SER A 41 -57.33 -10.45 -3.73
C SER A 41 -56.65 -11.19 -4.84
N SER A 42 -57.22 -11.16 -6.07
CA SER A 42 -56.61 -11.77 -7.25
C SER A 42 -55.33 -11.03 -7.67
N LEU A 43 -55.27 -9.68 -7.59
CA LEU A 43 -54.06 -8.91 -7.84
C LEU A 43 -53.00 -9.19 -6.80
N PHE A 44 -53.39 -9.33 -5.51
CA PHE A 44 -52.45 -9.65 -4.42
C PHE A 44 -51.88 -11.04 -4.54
N ILE A 45 -52.68 -12.04 -4.96
CA ILE A 45 -52.22 -13.41 -5.21
C ILE A 45 -51.32 -13.46 -6.44
N LEU A 46 -51.65 -12.71 -7.51
CA LEU A 46 -50.78 -12.58 -8.70
C LEU A 46 -49.46 -11.83 -8.36
N HIS A 47 -49.51 -10.77 -7.58
CA HIS A 47 -48.28 -10.07 -7.13
C HIS A 47 -47.45 -10.92 -6.18
N SER A 48 -48.03 -11.57 -5.18
CA SER A 48 -47.30 -12.48 -4.31
C SER A 48 -46.74 -13.70 -5.01
N SER A 49 -47.48 -14.27 -6.01
CA SER A 49 -46.97 -15.36 -6.85
C SER A 49 -45.86 -14.90 -7.79
N PHE A 50 -45.92 -13.65 -8.30
CA PHE A 50 -44.87 -13.08 -9.15
C PHE A 50 -43.63 -12.72 -8.30
N ILE A 51 -43.79 -12.23 -7.07
CA ILE A 51 -42.72 -12.01 -6.13
C ILE A 51 -42.11 -13.33 -5.67
N LEU A 52 -42.92 -14.37 -5.40
CA LEU A 52 -42.41 -15.71 -5.09
C LEU A 52 -41.68 -16.35 -6.29
N LEU A 53 -42.16 -16.13 -7.54
CA LEU A 53 -41.49 -16.60 -8.75
C LEU A 53 -40.19 -15.82 -9.03
N LEU A 54 -40.07 -14.56 -8.61
CA LEU A 54 -38.80 -13.79 -8.68
C LEU A 54 -37.76 -14.28 -7.66
N PHE A 55 -38.19 -14.88 -6.55
CA PHE A 55 -37.29 -15.51 -5.58
C PHE A 55 -36.85 -16.94 -5.97
N VAL A 56 -37.47 -17.58 -6.92
CA VAL A 56 -37.15 -18.96 -7.36
C VAL A 56 -36.23 -18.98 -8.60
N ALA A 57 -35.94 -17.82 -9.21
CA ALA A 57 -35.23 -17.76 -10.49
C ALA A 57 -33.85 -17.07 -10.42
N CYS A 58 -33.01 -17.45 -9.46
CA CYS A 58 -31.54 -17.37 -9.58
C CYS A 58 -30.95 -18.11 -8.38
N SER A 59 -30.51 -19.30 -8.53
CA SER A 59 -29.52 -19.85 -7.62
C SER A 59 -28.29 -18.95 -7.75
N LYS A 60 -27.99 -18.18 -6.72
CA LYS A 60 -26.84 -17.26 -6.65
C LYS A 60 -25.51 -18.00 -6.89
N HIS A 61 -25.54 -19.31 -6.72
CA HIS A 61 -24.38 -20.19 -6.75
C HIS A 61 -24.44 -21.19 -7.91
N PRO A 62 -23.34 -21.37 -8.67
CA PRO A 62 -23.24 -22.37 -9.70
C PRO A 62 -23.27 -23.79 -9.09
N SER A 63 -23.80 -24.76 -9.85
CA SER A 63 -23.72 -26.16 -9.45
C SER A 63 -22.32 -26.71 -9.71
N LEU A 64 -21.84 -27.57 -8.81
CA LEU A 64 -20.62 -28.33 -9.06
C LEU A 64 -20.81 -29.27 -10.29
N PRO A 65 -19.77 -29.47 -11.13
CA PRO A 65 -19.86 -30.43 -12.23
C PRO A 65 -20.07 -31.83 -11.67
N SER A 66 -21.06 -32.54 -12.24
CA SER A 66 -21.40 -33.91 -11.84
C SER A 66 -20.42 -34.96 -12.41
N ASP A 67 -19.70 -34.61 -13.47
CA ASP A 67 -18.69 -35.45 -14.13
C ASP A 67 -17.47 -34.59 -14.47
N PHE A 68 -16.31 -35.04 -14.03
CA PHE A 68 -15.03 -34.38 -14.28
C PHE A 68 -13.85 -35.34 -14.22
N THR A 69 -12.76 -34.98 -14.88
CA THR A 69 -11.49 -35.71 -14.77
C THR A 69 -10.66 -35.11 -13.64
N GLN A 70 -10.32 -35.94 -12.66
CA GLN A 70 -9.44 -35.51 -11.55
C GLN A 70 -8.00 -35.40 -12.05
N LEU A 71 -7.39 -34.23 -11.81
CA LEU A 71 -5.97 -33.96 -12.08
C LEU A 71 -5.14 -34.12 -10.81
N ASP A 72 -3.94 -34.65 -10.95
CA ASP A 72 -2.94 -34.75 -9.86
C ASP A 72 -2.06 -33.50 -9.77
N ALA A 73 -2.69 -32.32 -9.84
CA ALA A 73 -2.04 -31.01 -9.80
C ALA A 73 -2.89 -30.00 -9.04
N GLN A 74 -2.26 -28.98 -8.47
CA GLN A 74 -2.96 -27.80 -7.98
C GLN A 74 -3.37 -26.88 -9.15
N PRO A 75 -4.44 -26.09 -9.02
CA PRO A 75 -4.82 -25.12 -10.05
C PRO A 75 -3.79 -23.99 -10.11
N SER A 76 -3.46 -23.53 -11.31
CA SER A 76 -2.74 -22.28 -11.51
C SER A 76 -3.74 -21.13 -11.52
N ILE A 77 -3.94 -20.49 -10.39
CA ILE A 77 -4.82 -19.33 -10.22
C ILE A 77 -4.06 -18.02 -10.27
N TRP A 78 -4.72 -16.94 -10.64
CA TRP A 78 -4.19 -15.58 -10.62
C TRP A 78 -5.19 -14.60 -9.98
N PRO A 79 -4.78 -13.76 -8.99
CA PRO A 79 -3.47 -13.85 -8.27
C PRO A 79 -3.26 -15.18 -7.54
N ASP A 80 -2.01 -15.50 -7.20
CA ASP A 80 -1.68 -16.76 -6.50
C ASP A 80 -2.00 -16.68 -5.01
N TYR A 81 -3.22 -17.05 -4.65
CA TYR A 81 -3.70 -17.14 -3.26
C TYR A 81 -3.56 -18.54 -2.64
N THR A 82 -2.83 -19.47 -3.29
CA THR A 82 -2.66 -20.82 -2.75
C THR A 82 -1.80 -20.82 -1.49
N GLY A 83 -2.32 -21.33 -0.39
CA GLY A 83 -1.58 -21.47 0.87
C GLY A 83 -1.24 -20.16 1.61
N VAL A 84 -1.84 -19.04 1.21
CA VAL A 84 -1.65 -17.75 1.89
C VAL A 84 -2.32 -17.73 3.27
N THR A 85 -1.84 -16.84 4.15
CA THR A 85 -2.52 -16.49 5.40
C THR A 85 -3.07 -15.08 5.27
N VAL A 86 -4.38 -14.92 5.48
CA VAL A 86 -5.11 -13.66 5.33
C VAL A 86 -5.75 -13.18 6.62
N PRO A 87 -5.97 -11.88 6.79
CA PRO A 87 -6.71 -11.36 7.94
C PRO A 87 -8.20 -11.67 7.84
N PRO A 88 -8.91 -11.80 8.98
CA PRO A 88 -10.34 -12.10 8.99
C PRO A 88 -11.23 -10.97 8.47
N ASN A 89 -10.67 -9.80 8.21
CA ASN A 89 -11.38 -8.62 7.71
C ASN A 89 -10.92 -8.16 6.32
N ILE A 90 -10.31 -9.02 5.50
CA ILE A 90 -9.86 -8.68 4.15
C ILE A 90 -11.01 -8.79 3.12
N ALA A 91 -10.95 -8.00 2.06
CA ALA A 91 -11.82 -8.11 0.89
C ALA A 91 -11.75 -9.49 0.21
N PRO A 92 -12.75 -9.89 -0.58
CA PRO A 92 -12.77 -11.16 -1.29
C PRO A 92 -11.52 -11.41 -2.13
N LEU A 93 -10.97 -12.62 -2.02
CA LEU A 93 -9.83 -13.08 -2.82
C LEU A 93 -10.32 -13.59 -4.19
N ASN A 94 -10.80 -12.69 -5.01
CA ASN A 94 -11.22 -13.00 -6.37
C ASN A 94 -10.02 -13.46 -7.20
N PHE A 95 -10.20 -14.51 -7.99
CA PHE A 95 -9.14 -15.06 -8.82
C PHE A 95 -9.64 -15.54 -10.17
N LEU A 96 -8.74 -15.83 -11.08
CA LEU A 96 -9.06 -16.43 -12.38
C LEU A 96 -8.15 -17.63 -12.66
N VAL A 97 -8.55 -18.42 -13.64
CA VAL A 97 -7.74 -19.51 -14.21
C VAL A 97 -7.55 -19.25 -15.70
N ASP A 98 -6.29 -19.16 -16.13
CA ASP A 98 -5.98 -18.86 -17.53
C ASP A 98 -6.30 -20.02 -18.48
N SER A 99 -6.68 -19.68 -19.72
CA SER A 99 -6.85 -20.63 -20.84
C SER A 99 -7.91 -21.71 -20.61
N VAL A 100 -8.97 -21.37 -19.86
CA VAL A 100 -10.16 -22.20 -19.65
C VAL A 100 -11.41 -21.47 -20.12
N ASP A 101 -12.47 -22.24 -20.45
CA ASP A 101 -13.75 -21.68 -20.90
C ASP A 101 -14.60 -21.22 -19.71
N ASP A 102 -14.42 -21.90 -18.56
CA ASP A 102 -15.26 -21.71 -17.39
C ASP A 102 -14.54 -22.22 -16.13
N VAL A 103 -14.82 -21.62 -14.97
CA VAL A 103 -14.32 -22.04 -13.68
C VAL A 103 -15.43 -22.05 -12.62
N VAL A 104 -15.45 -23.09 -11.80
CA VAL A 104 -16.27 -23.17 -10.59
C VAL A 104 -15.35 -23.48 -9.40
N ALA A 105 -15.43 -22.68 -8.37
CA ALA A 105 -14.71 -22.92 -7.11
C ALA A 105 -15.69 -23.21 -5.98
N LEU A 106 -15.41 -24.27 -5.21
CA LEU A 106 -16.06 -24.53 -3.92
C LEU A 106 -15.13 -24.02 -2.83
N ILE A 107 -15.53 -22.97 -2.11
CA ILE A 107 -14.80 -22.33 -1.02
C ILE A 107 -15.58 -22.56 0.26
N GLY A 108 -15.01 -23.30 1.21
CA GLY A 108 -15.77 -23.78 2.35
C GLY A 108 -16.95 -24.63 1.90
N GLU A 109 -18.20 -24.13 2.06
CA GLU A 109 -19.42 -24.80 1.67
C GLU A 109 -20.16 -24.14 0.48
N GLN A 110 -19.63 -23.00 -0.03
CA GLN A 110 -20.27 -22.21 -1.09
C GLN A 110 -19.53 -22.32 -2.43
N THR A 111 -20.28 -22.23 -3.54
CA THR A 111 -19.71 -22.30 -4.89
C THR A 111 -19.78 -20.96 -5.61
N TYR A 112 -18.72 -20.60 -6.33
CA TYR A 112 -18.56 -19.32 -7.05
C TYR A 112 -18.06 -19.56 -8.48
N GLY A 113 -18.26 -18.59 -9.40
CA GLY A 113 -17.85 -18.69 -10.80
C GLY A 113 -18.97 -19.22 -11.72
N GLY A 114 -18.64 -20.03 -12.70
CA GLY A 114 -19.60 -20.73 -13.59
C GLY A 114 -20.12 -19.89 -14.76
N LYS A 115 -19.46 -18.81 -15.14
CA LYS A 115 -19.83 -17.94 -16.28
C LYS A 115 -18.69 -17.71 -17.27
N ASP A 116 -17.48 -17.67 -16.75
CA ASP A 116 -16.25 -17.43 -17.48
C ASP A 116 -15.05 -18.00 -16.68
N ASN A 117 -13.85 -17.59 -17.00
CA ASN A 117 -12.63 -18.02 -16.32
C ASN A 117 -12.37 -17.32 -14.96
N LYS A 118 -13.33 -16.54 -14.41
CA LYS A 118 -13.18 -15.78 -13.16
C LYS A 118 -14.04 -16.35 -12.03
N VAL A 119 -13.48 -16.32 -10.84
CA VAL A 119 -14.18 -16.59 -9.58
C VAL A 119 -14.30 -15.26 -8.84
N GLN A 120 -15.52 -14.77 -8.75
CA GLN A 120 -15.88 -13.58 -7.97
C GLN A 120 -16.74 -14.02 -6.80
N ILE A 121 -16.31 -13.63 -5.60
CA ILE A 121 -16.89 -14.04 -4.32
C ILE A 121 -17.77 -12.89 -3.84
N ASP A 122 -18.96 -13.21 -3.35
CA ASP A 122 -19.85 -12.23 -2.72
C ASP A 122 -19.20 -11.71 -1.43
N GLU A 123 -19.18 -10.38 -1.23
CA GLU A 123 -18.48 -9.73 -0.13
C GLU A 123 -19.05 -10.09 1.25
N ASP A 124 -20.38 -10.11 1.39
CA ASP A 124 -21.03 -10.44 2.65
C ASP A 124 -20.78 -11.90 3.04
N GLU A 125 -20.94 -12.83 2.08
CA GLU A 125 -20.67 -14.25 2.30
C GLU A 125 -19.20 -14.54 2.60
N TRP A 126 -18.28 -13.78 1.97
CA TRP A 126 -16.86 -13.88 2.24
C TRP A 126 -16.53 -13.49 3.68
N HIS A 127 -17.05 -12.37 4.15
CA HIS A 127 -16.84 -11.94 5.53
C HIS A 127 -17.44 -12.90 6.56
N GLU A 128 -18.61 -13.50 6.27
CA GLU A 128 -19.19 -14.55 7.12
C GLU A 128 -18.29 -15.80 7.16
N MET A 129 -17.73 -16.23 6.01
CA MET A 129 -16.80 -17.35 5.96
C MET A 129 -15.50 -17.07 6.71
N LEU A 130 -14.91 -15.87 6.55
CA LEU A 130 -13.70 -15.49 7.28
C LEU A 130 -13.94 -15.45 8.78
N ALA A 131 -15.04 -14.88 9.24
CA ALA A 131 -15.39 -14.84 10.66
C ALA A 131 -15.54 -16.24 11.26
N ALA A 132 -16.14 -17.18 10.53
CA ALA A 132 -16.30 -18.57 10.95
C ALA A 132 -14.98 -19.37 10.93
N ALA A 133 -14.07 -18.99 10.03
CA ALA A 133 -12.77 -19.63 9.83
C ALA A 133 -11.62 -18.98 10.60
N LYS A 134 -11.86 -17.95 11.41
CA LYS A 134 -10.84 -17.24 12.20
C LYS A 134 -9.98 -18.21 13.00
N GLY A 135 -8.66 -18.14 12.84
CA GLY A 135 -7.67 -19.08 13.41
C GLY A 135 -7.67 -20.47 12.78
N LYS A 136 -8.32 -20.67 11.63
CA LYS A 136 -8.45 -21.95 10.92
C LYS A 136 -8.11 -21.75 9.44
N SER A 137 -8.42 -22.78 8.62
CA SER A 137 -8.22 -22.74 7.17
C SER A 137 -9.52 -22.98 6.42
N LEU A 138 -9.70 -22.29 5.29
CA LEU A 138 -10.73 -22.54 4.30
C LEU A 138 -10.18 -23.45 3.21
N SER A 139 -10.87 -24.53 2.90
CA SER A 139 -10.55 -25.39 1.74
C SER A 139 -11.12 -24.79 0.47
N VAL A 140 -10.34 -24.79 -0.59
CA VAL A 140 -10.73 -24.32 -1.92
C VAL A 140 -10.54 -25.46 -2.92
N ASN A 141 -11.65 -25.89 -3.56
CA ASN A 141 -11.65 -26.87 -4.62
C ASN A 141 -12.01 -26.18 -5.93
N VAL A 142 -11.16 -26.33 -6.94
CA VAL A 142 -11.32 -25.65 -8.24
C VAL A 142 -11.63 -26.67 -9.32
N TYR A 143 -12.65 -26.35 -10.13
CA TYR A 143 -13.06 -27.10 -11.29
C TYR A 143 -13.05 -26.18 -12.51
N THR A 144 -12.44 -26.62 -13.60
CA THR A 144 -12.39 -25.83 -14.84
C THR A 144 -13.00 -26.60 -16.00
N ARG A 145 -13.61 -25.88 -16.94
CA ARG A 145 -14.09 -26.45 -18.20
C ARG A 145 -13.18 -25.99 -19.34
N LYS A 146 -12.75 -26.96 -20.15
CA LYS A 146 -11.96 -26.69 -21.36
C LYS A 146 -12.42 -27.64 -22.44
N ASP A 147 -12.70 -27.12 -23.65
CA ASP A 147 -13.18 -27.90 -24.78
C ASP A 147 -14.40 -28.79 -24.42
N GLY A 148 -15.32 -28.24 -23.63
CA GLY A 148 -16.55 -28.89 -23.18
C GLY A 148 -16.37 -29.97 -22.11
N LYS A 149 -15.15 -30.20 -21.57
CA LYS A 149 -14.87 -31.19 -20.53
C LYS A 149 -14.50 -30.51 -19.22
N TRP A 150 -14.95 -31.09 -18.11
CA TRP A 150 -14.61 -30.62 -16.78
C TRP A 150 -13.39 -31.35 -16.20
N PHE A 151 -12.57 -30.60 -15.49
CA PHE A 151 -11.37 -31.04 -14.78
C PHE A 151 -11.42 -30.54 -13.33
N GLY A 152 -11.16 -31.43 -12.36
CA GLY A 152 -11.01 -31.09 -10.95
C GLY A 152 -9.54 -31.11 -10.54
N TYR A 153 -9.11 -30.15 -9.71
CA TYR A 153 -7.73 -30.04 -9.22
C TYR A 153 -7.59 -30.54 -7.79
N LYS A 154 -6.36 -30.77 -7.33
CA LYS A 154 -6.09 -30.95 -5.90
C LYS A 154 -6.52 -29.68 -5.16
N PRO A 155 -7.22 -29.80 -4.01
CA PRO A 155 -7.59 -28.63 -3.22
C PRO A 155 -6.37 -27.91 -2.67
N PHE A 156 -6.51 -26.61 -2.45
CA PHE A 156 -5.58 -25.81 -1.65
C PHE A 156 -6.30 -25.19 -0.45
N VAL A 157 -5.56 -24.53 0.43
CA VAL A 157 -6.10 -23.89 1.60
C VAL A 157 -5.78 -22.39 1.60
N ILE A 158 -6.67 -21.60 2.18
CA ILE A 158 -6.45 -20.22 2.61
C ILE A 158 -6.51 -20.24 4.13
N ASN A 159 -5.43 -19.86 4.80
CA ASN A 159 -5.40 -19.76 6.25
C ASN A 159 -5.97 -18.40 6.68
N VAL A 160 -6.78 -18.38 7.71
CA VAL A 160 -7.36 -17.16 8.28
C VAL A 160 -6.70 -16.89 9.62
N ALA A 161 -5.98 -15.78 9.74
CA ALA A 161 -5.33 -15.38 10.98
C ALA A 161 -6.35 -15.04 12.09
N GLU A 162 -5.89 -15.00 13.34
CA GLU A 162 -6.70 -14.46 14.44
C GLU A 162 -6.68 -12.93 14.45
N ASP A 163 -5.64 -12.33 13.89
CA ASP A 163 -5.35 -10.91 13.96
C ASP A 163 -5.91 -10.17 12.74
N GLU A 164 -6.69 -9.12 12.99
CA GLU A 164 -7.20 -8.22 11.94
C GLU A 164 -6.06 -7.36 11.36
N ILE A 165 -6.26 -6.86 10.15
CA ILE A 165 -5.40 -5.86 9.53
C ILE A 165 -6.00 -4.47 9.67
N ASP A 166 -5.16 -3.43 9.65
CA ASP A 166 -5.64 -2.06 9.52
C ASP A 166 -6.54 -1.94 8.29
N PRO A 167 -7.75 -1.35 8.42
CA PRO A 167 -8.77 -1.42 7.37
C PRO A 167 -8.46 -0.59 6.13
N TYR A 168 -7.48 0.32 6.18
CA TYR A 168 -7.13 1.19 5.06
C TYR A 168 -5.65 1.17 4.75
N ILE A 169 -5.34 1.38 3.47
CA ILE A 169 -4.00 1.74 3.01
C ILE A 169 -4.08 2.99 2.13
N SER A 170 -2.98 3.72 2.07
CA SER A 170 -2.76 4.72 1.03
C SER A 170 -1.52 4.37 0.21
N TYR A 171 -1.49 4.84 -1.03
CA TYR A 171 -0.38 4.66 -1.94
C TYR A 171 -0.35 5.78 -2.97
N ARG A 172 0.82 5.98 -3.54
CA ARG A 172 1.02 6.89 -4.65
C ARG A 172 0.83 6.15 -5.97
N VAL A 173 0.00 6.67 -6.84
CA VAL A 173 -0.17 6.16 -8.21
C VAL A 173 0.87 6.81 -9.11
N LEU A 174 1.67 5.98 -9.79
CA LEU A 174 2.71 6.42 -10.72
C LEU A 174 2.34 6.03 -12.15
N PRO A 175 2.28 6.99 -13.08
CA PRO A 175 2.10 6.68 -14.50
C PRO A 175 3.36 6.03 -15.08
N PRO A 176 3.26 5.36 -16.24
CA PRO A 176 4.40 4.68 -16.86
C PRO A 176 5.38 5.64 -17.55
N THR A 177 5.12 6.94 -17.53
CA THR A 177 5.92 7.96 -18.18
C THR A 177 6.37 9.05 -17.22
N PHE A 178 7.55 9.64 -17.47
CA PHE A 178 8.12 10.69 -16.64
C PHE A 178 7.49 12.07 -16.85
N VAL A 179 6.65 12.22 -17.87
CA VAL A 179 5.95 13.47 -18.19
C VAL A 179 4.45 13.42 -17.85
N GLY A 180 4.01 12.30 -17.28
CA GLY A 180 2.60 12.12 -16.88
C GLY A 180 2.27 12.72 -15.53
N PHE A 181 2.73 13.93 -15.22
CA PHE A 181 2.50 14.56 -13.91
C PHE A 181 1.04 14.75 -13.55
N ASP A 182 0.16 14.97 -14.51
CA ASP A 182 -1.28 15.10 -14.32
C ASP A 182 -1.95 13.79 -13.86
N GLU A 183 -1.29 12.65 -14.06
CA GLU A 183 -1.81 11.35 -13.63
C GLU A 183 -1.31 10.92 -12.24
N LEU A 184 -0.40 11.68 -11.62
CA LEU A 184 0.02 11.42 -10.25
C LEU A 184 -1.13 11.63 -9.27
N ALA A 185 -1.33 10.67 -8.39
CA ALA A 185 -2.32 10.75 -7.32
C ALA A 185 -1.79 10.08 -6.05
N ILE A 186 -2.28 10.53 -4.89
CA ILE A 186 -2.25 9.77 -3.65
C ILE A 186 -3.66 9.28 -3.43
N ARG A 187 -3.82 7.95 -3.32
CA ARG A 187 -5.11 7.29 -3.12
C ARG A 187 -5.15 6.58 -1.79
N GLN A 188 -6.34 6.37 -1.32
CA GLN A 188 -6.65 5.49 -0.20
C GLN A 188 -7.58 4.39 -0.66
N ARG A 189 -7.40 3.22 -0.08
CA ARG A 189 -8.20 2.04 -0.36
C ARG A 189 -8.62 1.37 0.93
N ASN A 190 -9.89 0.97 0.98
CA ASN A 190 -10.41 0.11 2.03
C ASN A 190 -9.99 -1.35 1.73
N LEU A 191 -9.25 -1.98 2.65
CA LEU A 191 -8.82 -3.37 2.53
C LEU A 191 -9.93 -4.37 2.85
N THR A 192 -11.01 -3.93 3.51
CA THR A 192 -12.13 -4.81 3.86
C THR A 192 -13.12 -5.00 2.70
N ASN A 193 -13.04 -4.11 1.70
CA ASN A 193 -13.81 -4.15 0.46
C ASN A 193 -12.94 -3.61 -0.70
N PHE A 194 -13.57 -3.18 -1.80
CA PHE A 194 -12.84 -2.67 -2.98
C PHE A 194 -12.94 -1.14 -3.13
N GLU A 195 -13.45 -0.42 -2.13
CA GLU A 195 -13.61 1.03 -2.21
C GLU A 195 -12.26 1.74 -2.28
N GLU A 196 -12.08 2.57 -3.29
CA GLU A 196 -10.88 3.35 -3.53
C GLU A 196 -11.25 4.81 -3.83
N THR A 197 -10.58 5.76 -3.17
CA THR A 197 -10.82 7.19 -3.36
C THR A 197 -9.52 7.98 -3.42
N ASP A 198 -9.53 9.13 -4.10
CA ASP A 198 -8.38 10.03 -4.13
C ASP A 198 -8.26 10.79 -2.81
N ILE A 199 -7.06 10.84 -2.23
CA ILE A 199 -6.67 11.80 -1.19
C ILE A 199 -6.26 13.11 -1.88
N TYR A 200 -5.43 13.01 -2.92
CA TYR A 200 -5.00 14.13 -3.74
C TYR A 200 -4.72 13.68 -5.18
N ASN A 201 -5.13 14.49 -6.15
CA ASN A 201 -4.98 14.17 -7.56
C ASN A 201 -4.48 15.39 -8.35
N ASN A 202 -3.38 15.19 -9.06
CA ASN A 202 -2.74 16.27 -9.81
C ASN A 202 -3.55 16.82 -10.97
N ARG A 203 -4.53 16.10 -11.51
CA ARG A 203 -5.41 16.59 -12.58
C ARG A 203 -6.15 17.88 -12.24
N GLN A 204 -6.28 18.20 -10.96
CA GLN A 204 -6.90 19.43 -10.49
C GLN A 204 -6.00 20.67 -10.69
N ILE A 205 -4.68 20.49 -10.60
CA ILE A 205 -3.70 21.60 -10.65
C ILE A 205 -2.84 21.54 -11.91
N SER A 206 -2.38 20.34 -12.31
CA SER A 206 -1.40 20.20 -13.38
C SER A 206 -1.96 20.63 -14.73
N LYS A 207 -1.20 21.47 -15.43
CA LYS A 207 -1.53 21.93 -16.79
C LYS A 207 -0.34 21.70 -17.70
N GLY A 208 -0.46 20.67 -18.56
CA GLY A 208 0.56 20.37 -19.56
C GLY A 208 1.90 19.92 -18.95
N LEU A 209 3.01 20.34 -19.54
CA LEU A 209 4.37 19.95 -19.12
C LEU A 209 4.85 20.61 -17.82
N GLU A 210 4.15 21.63 -17.35
CA GLU A 210 4.48 22.31 -16.08
C GLU A 210 3.82 21.66 -14.86
N GLY A 211 3.62 20.36 -14.88
CA GLY A 211 2.86 19.63 -13.87
C GLY A 211 3.36 19.79 -12.43
N GLN A 212 2.58 19.31 -11.50
CA GLN A 212 2.93 19.20 -10.10
C GLN A 212 3.45 17.78 -9.83
N CYS A 213 4.51 17.65 -9.03
CA CYS A 213 4.93 16.36 -8.48
C CYS A 213 4.44 16.26 -7.03
N ILE A 214 3.80 15.16 -6.67
CA ILE A 214 3.38 14.86 -5.30
C ILE A 214 4.12 13.63 -4.78
N ASN A 215 4.52 13.66 -3.50
CA ASN A 215 5.44 12.66 -2.99
C ASN A 215 5.37 12.52 -1.48
N CYS A 216 5.90 11.41 -0.96
CA CYS A 216 6.24 11.21 0.43
C CYS A 216 5.09 11.37 1.43
N HIS A 217 3.89 10.80 1.14
CA HIS A 217 2.83 10.78 2.14
C HIS A 217 3.19 9.88 3.33
N SER A 218 2.77 10.26 4.54
CA SER A 218 2.91 9.47 5.76
C SER A 218 1.96 9.94 6.86
N TYR A 219 1.85 9.14 7.91
CA TYR A 219 0.90 9.30 9.00
C TYR A 219 1.60 9.18 10.36
N GLN A 220 1.12 9.93 11.36
CA GLN A 220 1.55 9.74 12.74
C GLN A 220 0.76 8.59 13.37
N ASN A 221 1.44 7.47 13.70
CA ASN A 221 0.79 6.30 14.31
C ASN A 221 -0.49 5.84 13.58
N TYR A 222 -0.43 5.78 12.24
CA TYR A 222 -1.54 5.35 11.37
C TYR A 222 -2.78 6.25 11.41
N ARG A 223 -2.70 7.44 12.05
CA ARG A 223 -3.80 8.39 12.20
C ARG A 223 -3.89 9.31 10.98
N THR A 224 -5.05 9.44 10.41
CA THR A 224 -5.30 10.26 9.21
C THR A 224 -5.58 11.73 9.51
N ASP A 225 -5.86 12.07 10.76
CA ASP A 225 -5.93 13.46 11.26
C ASP A 225 -4.54 14.05 11.56
N ASN A 226 -3.48 13.22 11.44
CA ASN A 226 -2.08 13.62 11.45
C ASN A 226 -1.36 12.97 10.26
N MET A 227 -1.33 13.68 9.14
CA MET A 227 -0.70 13.22 7.89
C MET A 227 0.05 14.34 7.18
N MET A 228 0.91 13.98 6.27
CA MET A 228 1.55 14.94 5.38
C MET A 228 1.85 14.35 4.01
N PHE A 229 2.06 15.23 3.03
CA PHE A 229 2.69 14.94 1.75
C PHE A 229 3.32 16.21 1.17
N HIS A 230 4.29 16.04 0.26
CA HIS A 230 4.93 17.15 -0.44
C HIS A 230 4.27 17.43 -1.79
N THR A 231 4.21 18.71 -2.15
CA THR A 231 3.97 19.20 -3.51
C THR A 231 5.25 19.86 -4.04
N ARG A 232 5.61 19.61 -5.29
CA ARG A 232 6.81 20.14 -5.96
C ARG A 232 6.47 20.65 -7.34
N LEU A 233 7.34 21.47 -7.93
CA LEU A 233 7.16 22.15 -9.22
C LEU A 233 6.10 23.26 -9.11
N GLN A 234 4.88 23.06 -9.59
CA GLN A 234 3.79 24.03 -9.40
C GLN A 234 3.29 23.99 -7.94
N HIS A 235 3.12 25.16 -7.32
CA HIS A 235 2.72 25.31 -5.93
C HIS A 235 3.53 24.45 -4.97
N PRO A 236 4.86 24.66 -4.89
CA PRO A 236 5.73 23.84 -4.06
C PRO A 236 5.51 24.11 -2.58
N GLY A 237 5.50 23.03 -1.78
CA GLY A 237 5.37 23.09 -0.32
C GLY A 237 5.06 21.73 0.28
N THR A 238 4.74 21.75 1.57
CA THR A 238 4.36 20.55 2.33
C THR A 238 2.95 20.75 2.87
N MET A 239 2.04 19.87 2.48
CA MET A 239 0.73 19.74 3.10
C MET A 239 0.87 18.96 4.38
N ILE A 240 0.43 19.52 5.48
CA ILE A 240 0.44 18.90 6.81
C ILE A 240 -0.96 18.99 7.39
N VAL A 241 -1.52 17.86 7.77
CA VAL A 241 -2.70 17.81 8.63
C VAL A 241 -2.20 17.52 10.03
N SER A 242 -2.47 18.38 10.98
CA SER A 242 -2.09 18.20 12.37
C SER A 242 -3.31 18.38 13.27
N ASP A 243 -3.69 17.33 14.00
CA ASP A 243 -4.91 17.27 14.79
C ASP A 243 -6.15 17.74 13.99
N GLY A 244 -6.20 17.35 12.70
CA GLY A 244 -7.28 17.69 11.77
C GLY A 244 -7.20 19.08 11.11
N GLU A 245 -6.25 19.93 11.50
CA GLU A 245 -6.00 21.23 10.87
C GLU A 245 -5.08 21.10 9.65
N LEU A 246 -5.50 21.63 8.50
CA LEU A 246 -4.73 21.59 7.26
C LEU A 246 -3.82 22.84 7.13
N LEU A 247 -2.52 22.58 7.14
CA LEU A 247 -1.45 23.54 6.95
C LEU A 247 -0.80 23.35 5.57
N PHE A 248 -0.32 24.43 4.96
CA PHE A 248 0.54 24.41 3.78
C PHE A 248 1.82 25.17 4.13
N VAL A 249 2.98 24.49 4.17
CA VAL A 249 4.22 25.02 4.76
C VAL A 249 5.34 24.93 3.73
N ASN A 250 6.12 26.00 3.61
CA ASN A 250 7.41 25.98 2.94
C ASN A 250 8.49 25.66 3.97
N LEU A 251 8.97 24.41 3.99
CA LEU A 251 9.99 23.93 4.92
C LEU A 251 11.40 24.39 4.53
N LYS A 252 11.61 24.95 3.34
CA LYS A 252 12.95 25.37 2.89
C LYS A 252 13.39 26.65 3.61
N ASP A 253 14.51 26.56 4.27
CA ASP A 253 15.30 27.65 4.85
C ASP A 253 16.58 27.87 4.01
N GLU A 254 17.23 29.03 4.10
CA GLU A 254 18.44 29.36 3.33
C GLU A 254 19.64 28.46 3.68
N SER A 255 19.65 27.85 4.86
CA SER A 255 20.70 26.94 5.31
C SER A 255 20.55 25.50 4.84
N MET A 256 19.44 25.15 4.21
CA MET A 256 19.14 23.77 3.79
C MET A 256 19.57 23.51 2.34
N ILE A 257 20.04 22.29 2.08
CA ILE A 257 20.42 21.82 0.75
C ILE A 257 19.25 21.96 -0.23
N SER A 258 18.07 21.45 0.17
CA SER A 258 16.86 21.43 -0.67
C SER A 258 15.59 21.57 0.18
N ALA A 259 14.45 21.51 -0.46
CA ALA A 259 13.19 21.24 0.22
C ALA A 259 13.18 19.81 0.79
N ALA A 260 12.46 19.64 1.91
CA ALA A 260 12.36 18.39 2.64
C ALA A 260 11.84 17.21 1.79
N ALA A 261 12.33 16.01 2.08
CA ALA A 261 11.95 14.73 1.49
C ALA A 261 11.93 13.62 2.55
N TYR A 262 11.49 12.42 2.22
CA TYR A 262 11.57 11.20 3.05
C TYR A 262 11.26 11.43 4.52
N ASN A 263 10.00 11.57 4.84
CA ASN A 263 9.55 11.99 6.16
C ASN A 263 9.24 10.84 7.13
N SER A 264 9.32 11.12 8.43
CA SER A 264 8.84 10.27 9.52
C SER A 264 8.31 11.11 10.67
N TRP A 265 7.09 10.83 11.14
CA TRP A 265 6.48 11.48 12.28
C TRP A 265 7.03 10.92 13.59
N HIS A 266 7.34 11.82 14.52
CA HIS A 266 7.54 11.41 15.91
C HIS A 266 6.22 10.86 16.48
N PRO A 267 6.22 9.70 17.18
CA PRO A 267 4.98 9.01 17.53
C PRO A 267 4.01 9.81 18.42
N SER A 268 4.49 10.71 19.23
CA SER A 268 3.67 11.45 20.22
C SER A 268 3.82 12.98 20.19
N LEU A 269 4.91 13.50 19.61
CA LEU A 269 5.15 14.93 19.53
C LEU A 269 4.77 15.47 18.14
N PRO A 270 4.38 16.75 18.03
CA PRO A 270 4.08 17.39 16.75
C PRO A 270 5.37 17.73 15.98
N ILE A 271 6.20 16.72 15.76
CA ILE A 271 7.51 16.82 15.13
C ILE A 271 7.58 15.83 13.98
N ILE A 272 8.13 16.27 12.85
CA ILE A 272 8.40 15.42 11.70
C ILE A 272 9.88 15.49 11.38
N ALA A 273 10.54 14.34 11.24
CA ALA A 273 11.89 14.26 10.72
C ALA A 273 11.85 14.15 9.18
N PHE A 274 12.83 14.75 8.52
CA PHE A 274 12.97 14.75 7.06
C PHE A 274 14.42 14.59 6.66
N SER A 275 14.65 14.08 5.45
CA SER A 275 15.90 14.36 4.73
C SER A 275 15.76 15.64 3.92
N THR A 276 16.88 16.33 3.71
CA THR A 276 17.03 17.35 2.66
C THR A 276 18.11 16.85 1.72
N ASP A 277 17.80 16.72 0.44
CA ASP A 277 18.62 15.98 -0.50
C ASP A 277 18.86 16.74 -1.81
N HIS A 278 20.01 16.53 -2.41
CA HIS A 278 20.28 16.89 -3.79
C HIS A 278 20.44 15.63 -4.62
N THR A 279 19.39 15.30 -5.37
CA THR A 279 19.31 14.06 -6.15
C THR A 279 19.38 14.31 -7.64
N MET A 280 19.94 13.34 -8.35
CA MET A 280 19.85 13.23 -9.81
C MET A 280 19.17 11.92 -10.18
N GLN A 281 18.30 11.97 -11.20
CA GLN A 281 17.61 10.81 -11.72
C GLN A 281 18.06 10.54 -13.16
N THR A 282 18.42 9.27 -13.44
CA THR A 282 18.80 8.81 -14.78
C THR A 282 18.00 7.59 -15.19
N PHE A 283 18.00 7.30 -16.49
CA PHE A 283 17.20 6.22 -17.08
C PHE A 283 18.05 5.33 -17.96
N HIS A 284 17.97 4.02 -17.73
CA HIS A 284 18.58 3.02 -18.58
C HIS A 284 17.60 2.58 -19.69
N THR A 285 18.03 2.63 -20.92
CA THR A 285 17.21 2.24 -22.07
C THR A 285 17.22 0.74 -22.34
N ARG A 286 18.25 0.01 -21.90
CA ARG A 286 18.47 -1.42 -22.19
C ARG A 286 18.59 -2.29 -20.95
N ASP A 287 18.84 -1.71 -19.78
CA ASP A 287 18.95 -2.44 -18.52
C ASP A 287 17.57 -2.81 -17.97
N ILE A 288 17.48 -3.89 -17.20
CA ILE A 288 16.30 -4.27 -16.46
C ILE A 288 16.04 -3.27 -15.32
N SER A 289 17.09 -2.73 -14.72
CA SER A 289 17.05 -1.58 -13.80
C SER A 289 16.80 -0.31 -14.61
N LYS A 290 15.52 0.10 -14.74
CA LYS A 290 15.13 1.21 -15.63
C LYS A 290 15.52 2.58 -15.12
N VAL A 291 15.54 2.76 -13.81
CA VAL A 291 15.69 4.06 -13.14
C VAL A 291 16.76 3.98 -12.07
N GLU A 292 17.69 4.92 -12.11
CA GLU A 292 18.63 5.19 -11.02
C GLU A 292 18.33 6.55 -10.40
N VAL A 293 18.36 6.61 -9.08
CA VAL A 293 18.34 7.85 -8.30
C VAL A 293 19.63 7.90 -7.50
N MET A 294 20.38 8.96 -7.71
CA MET A 294 21.70 9.16 -7.08
C MET A 294 21.64 10.42 -6.23
N GLU A 295 22.38 10.43 -5.13
CA GLU A 295 22.52 11.59 -4.26
C GLU A 295 23.92 12.17 -4.34
N SER A 296 24.00 13.50 -4.29
CA SER A 296 25.26 14.25 -4.17
C SER A 296 25.40 14.97 -2.82
N ALA A 297 24.34 15.13 -2.09
CA ALA A 297 24.33 15.63 -0.71
C ALA A 297 22.99 15.29 -0.04
N SER A 298 23.02 14.99 1.23
CA SER A 298 21.81 14.90 2.07
C SER A 298 22.11 15.14 3.54
N ASP A 299 21.15 15.76 4.23
CA ASP A 299 21.16 16.06 5.66
C ASP A 299 19.87 15.59 6.30
N ILE A 300 19.83 15.44 7.62
CA ILE A 300 18.60 15.18 8.38
C ILE A 300 18.21 16.40 9.20
N ILE A 301 16.95 16.77 9.10
CA ILE A 301 16.30 17.84 9.84
C ILE A 301 15.08 17.34 10.59
N ILE A 302 14.65 18.09 11.63
CA ILE A 302 13.31 17.97 12.21
C ILE A 302 12.55 19.29 12.07
N TYR A 303 11.23 19.18 11.89
CA TYR A 303 10.31 20.31 11.89
C TYR A 303 9.34 20.21 13.07
N ASP A 304 9.36 21.21 13.95
CA ASP A 304 8.39 21.39 15.04
C ASP A 304 7.19 22.19 14.52
N ILE A 305 6.05 21.52 14.36
CA ILE A 305 4.83 22.10 13.78
C ILE A 305 4.32 23.26 14.64
N LYS A 306 4.32 23.10 15.97
CA LYS A 306 3.79 24.13 16.88
C LYS A 306 4.64 25.39 16.95
N LYS A 307 5.95 25.22 16.86
CA LYS A 307 6.90 26.36 16.86
C LYS A 307 7.10 26.92 15.45
N ASN A 308 6.64 26.21 14.42
CA ASN A 308 6.92 26.49 13.00
C ASN A 308 8.43 26.68 12.76
N ARG A 309 9.25 25.76 13.25
CA ARG A 309 10.71 25.87 13.24
C ARG A 309 11.37 24.58 12.78
N VAL A 310 12.39 24.72 11.92
CA VAL A 310 13.29 23.66 11.49
C VAL A 310 14.52 23.62 12.39
N GLN A 311 15.02 22.43 12.69
CA GLN A 311 16.29 22.17 13.36
C GLN A 311 17.08 21.12 12.58
N THR A 312 18.35 21.41 12.29
CA THR A 312 19.27 20.43 11.71
C THR A 312 19.65 19.40 12.78
N VAL A 313 19.61 18.12 12.39
CA VAL A 313 19.99 16.97 13.23
C VAL A 313 21.35 16.45 12.83
N LEU A 314 21.53 16.16 11.53
CA LEU A 314 22.78 15.71 10.93
C LEU A 314 23.07 16.56 9.69
N ASN A 315 24.33 16.89 9.47
CA ASN A 315 24.79 17.66 8.32
C ASN A 315 26.29 17.45 8.05
N ASP A 316 26.78 16.23 8.22
CA ASP A 316 28.18 15.93 7.91
C ASP A 316 28.40 15.99 6.41
N SER A 317 29.34 16.82 6.00
CA SER A 317 29.61 17.03 4.58
C SER A 317 30.26 15.84 3.88
N ALA A 318 30.75 14.86 4.60
CA ALA A 318 31.31 13.61 4.05
C ALA A 318 30.29 12.44 4.06
N GLU A 319 29.10 12.67 4.59
CA GLU A 319 28.05 11.66 4.70
C GLU A 319 26.83 12.04 3.88
N LEU A 320 26.11 11.04 3.43
CA LEU A 320 24.79 11.15 2.81
C LEU A 320 23.77 10.55 3.77
N GLU A 321 23.00 11.40 4.49
CA GLU A 321 22.09 10.94 5.54
C GLU A 321 20.64 11.04 5.08
N LEU A 322 19.89 9.91 5.09
CA LEU A 322 18.52 9.88 4.58
C LEU A 322 17.63 8.84 5.24
N PHE A 323 16.34 8.86 4.86
CA PHE A 323 15.29 7.96 5.33
C PHE A 323 15.14 7.92 6.85
N PRO A 324 14.94 9.06 7.52
CA PRO A 324 14.70 9.07 8.96
C PRO A 324 13.45 8.24 9.29
N SER A 325 13.51 7.49 10.40
CA SER A 325 12.40 6.68 10.91
C SER A 325 12.40 6.65 12.42
N TRP A 326 11.37 7.20 13.05
CA TRP A 326 11.23 7.21 14.50
C TRP A 326 10.90 5.84 15.07
N SER A 327 11.46 5.52 16.23
CA SER A 327 10.99 4.41 17.05
C SER A 327 9.59 4.68 17.61
N PRO A 328 8.77 3.65 17.89
CA PRO A 328 7.41 3.83 18.41
C PRO A 328 7.35 4.49 19.79
N ASP A 329 8.41 4.39 20.60
CA ASP A 329 8.54 5.07 21.89
C ASP A 329 9.06 6.52 21.78
N GLY A 330 9.48 6.92 20.57
CA GLY A 330 10.00 8.26 20.26
C GLY A 330 11.38 8.55 20.84
N LYS A 331 12.12 7.56 21.31
CA LYS A 331 13.46 7.76 21.91
C LYS A 331 14.61 7.59 20.93
N TRP A 332 14.34 7.02 19.75
CA TRP A 332 15.34 6.76 18.72
C TRP A 332 14.90 7.27 17.37
N LEU A 333 15.83 7.86 16.65
CA LEU A 333 15.70 8.19 15.23
C LEU A 333 16.64 7.29 14.44
N TYR A 334 16.09 6.35 13.68
CA TYR A 334 16.84 5.52 12.75
C TYR A 334 17.01 6.26 11.44
N TYR A 335 18.11 5.99 10.73
CA TYR A 335 18.40 6.59 9.43
C TYR A 335 19.43 5.76 8.66
N CYS A 336 19.65 6.10 7.39
CA CYS A 336 20.67 5.51 6.54
C CYS A 336 21.79 6.52 6.33
N SER A 337 23.05 6.07 6.32
CA SER A 337 24.20 6.90 5.95
C SER A 337 25.15 6.18 5.04
N ALA A 338 25.69 6.90 4.04
CA ALA A 338 26.76 6.47 3.16
C ALA A 338 27.90 7.50 3.18
N HIS A 339 29.14 7.01 3.39
CA HIS A 339 30.31 7.85 3.26
C HIS A 339 30.62 8.15 1.82
N TYR A 340 30.75 9.44 1.48
CA TYR A 340 31.11 9.86 0.14
C TYR A 340 31.82 11.21 0.08
N GLU A 341 33.04 11.23 -0.47
CA GLU A 341 33.82 12.44 -0.68
C GLU A 341 33.70 12.91 -2.14
N TYR A 342 32.81 13.86 -2.39
CA TYR A 342 32.74 14.56 -3.67
C TYR A 342 33.77 15.70 -3.75
N LYS A 343 34.49 15.76 -4.84
CA LYS A 343 35.43 16.86 -5.09
C LYS A 343 34.70 18.19 -5.36
N ASN A 344 33.59 18.12 -6.08
CA ASN A 344 32.73 19.26 -6.42
C ASN A 344 31.26 18.93 -6.15
N LYS A 345 30.85 19.00 -4.89
CA LYS A 345 29.44 18.81 -4.50
C LYS A 345 28.54 19.70 -5.34
N TYR A 346 27.59 19.24 -6.06
CA TYR A 346 26.55 19.92 -6.86
C TYR A 346 26.91 20.29 -8.31
N GLU A 347 28.17 20.36 -8.73
CA GLU A 347 28.54 20.85 -10.06
C GLU A 347 29.02 19.75 -11.02
N ASP A 348 29.52 18.62 -10.47
CA ASP A 348 30.09 17.55 -11.28
C ASP A 348 29.18 16.31 -11.33
N THR A 349 28.18 16.36 -12.21
CA THR A 349 27.32 15.22 -12.50
C THR A 349 28.07 14.04 -13.13
N GLU A 350 29.23 14.27 -13.76
CA GLU A 350 30.03 13.22 -14.39
C GLU A 350 30.69 12.34 -13.30
N GLU A 351 31.22 12.93 -12.23
CA GLU A 351 31.79 12.19 -11.12
C GLU A 351 30.72 11.27 -10.48
N LEU A 352 29.54 11.80 -10.23
CA LEU A 352 28.44 11.01 -9.67
C LEU A 352 28.03 9.85 -10.59
N LEU A 353 27.93 10.08 -11.90
CA LEU A 353 27.59 9.05 -12.89
C LEU A 353 28.66 7.94 -12.98
N GLN A 354 29.92 8.25 -12.71
CA GLN A 354 31.01 7.26 -12.70
C GLN A 354 31.04 6.43 -11.40
N GLN A 355 30.58 6.99 -10.27
CA GLN A 355 30.76 6.41 -8.95
C GLN A 355 29.47 5.94 -8.28
N TYR A 356 28.27 6.16 -8.84
CA TYR A 356 26.99 5.88 -8.18
C TYR A 356 26.85 4.43 -7.65
N ARG A 357 27.52 3.45 -8.29
CA ARG A 357 27.50 2.05 -7.84
C ARG A 357 28.37 1.78 -6.64
N THR A 358 29.22 2.72 -6.22
CA THR A 358 30.01 2.62 -4.99
C THR A 358 29.30 3.23 -3.79
N LEU A 359 28.16 3.89 -4.01
CA LEU A 359 27.34 4.45 -2.93
C LEU A 359 26.57 3.33 -2.23
N GLN A 360 26.95 2.99 -1.04
CA GLN A 360 26.31 1.97 -0.21
C GLN A 360 26.02 2.54 1.17
N TYR A 361 24.80 2.29 1.66
CA TYR A 361 24.28 2.84 2.89
C TYR A 361 24.26 1.79 4.00
N ASN A 362 24.66 2.19 5.18
CA ASN A 362 24.48 1.46 6.42
C ASN A 362 23.27 1.99 7.19
N LEU A 363 22.76 1.22 8.15
CA LEU A 363 21.71 1.68 9.05
C LEU A 363 22.32 2.13 10.38
N TYR A 364 21.88 3.32 10.81
CA TYR A 364 22.25 3.93 12.08
C TYR A 364 21.02 4.32 12.89
N ARG A 365 21.24 4.64 14.18
CA ARG A 365 20.25 5.31 15.03
C ARG A 365 20.89 6.39 15.88
N LEU A 366 20.07 7.36 16.30
CA LEU A 366 20.40 8.41 17.27
C LEU A 366 19.44 8.32 18.45
N SER A 367 19.92 8.41 19.67
CA SER A 367 19.03 8.62 20.81
C SER A 367 18.45 10.04 20.77
N PHE A 368 17.23 10.22 21.28
CA PHE A 368 16.54 11.50 21.33
C PHE A 368 16.00 11.79 22.72
N ASP A 369 16.33 12.95 23.26
CA ASP A 369 15.75 13.49 24.49
C ASP A 369 14.69 14.54 24.15
N ALA A 370 13.43 14.17 24.33
CA ALA A 370 12.27 15.02 24.06
C ALA A 370 12.19 16.25 24.98
N SER A 371 12.80 16.22 26.16
CA SER A 371 12.78 17.35 27.12
C SER A 371 13.69 18.47 26.71
N THR A 372 14.82 18.15 26.10
CA THR A 372 15.84 19.08 25.64
C THR A 372 15.84 19.27 24.12
N MET A 373 15.14 18.43 23.39
CA MET A 373 15.14 18.39 21.93
C MET A 373 16.53 18.13 21.33
N THR A 374 17.32 17.28 22.00
CA THR A 374 18.71 16.97 21.61
C THR A 374 18.86 15.50 21.18
N PHE A 375 19.82 15.28 20.30
CA PHE A 375 20.18 13.96 19.80
C PHE A 375 21.52 13.50 20.35
N GLY A 376 21.67 12.19 20.54
CA GLY A 376 22.93 11.54 20.91
C GLY A 376 23.87 11.35 19.73
N GLN A 377 24.90 10.53 19.94
CA GLN A 377 25.85 10.18 18.87
C GLN A 377 25.29 9.07 17.98
N PRO A 378 25.71 8.98 16.70
CA PRO A 378 25.36 7.91 15.80
C PRO A 378 25.80 6.53 16.33
N GLU A 379 24.86 5.57 16.30
CA GLU A 379 25.10 4.17 16.60
C GLU A 379 24.85 3.32 15.34
N LEU A 380 25.84 2.55 14.89
CA LEU A 380 25.72 1.62 13.76
C LEU A 380 24.84 0.43 14.18
N ILE A 381 23.77 0.18 13.41
CA ILE A 381 22.81 -0.94 13.64
C ILE A 381 23.05 -2.08 12.68
N TYR A 382 23.34 -1.76 11.41
CA TYR A 382 23.58 -2.76 10.38
C TYR A 382 24.65 -2.29 9.40
N ASP A 383 25.73 -3.06 9.27
CA ASP A 383 26.85 -2.79 8.37
C ASP A 383 26.65 -3.51 7.03
N ALA A 384 25.83 -2.92 6.16
CA ALA A 384 25.58 -3.45 4.82
C ALA A 384 26.81 -3.27 3.89
N VAL A 385 27.57 -2.20 4.10
CA VAL A 385 28.76 -1.87 3.29
C VAL A 385 29.82 -2.98 3.40
N SER A 386 30.03 -3.53 4.59
CA SER A 386 30.96 -4.67 4.78
C SER A 386 30.52 -5.93 4.02
N LEU A 387 29.26 -6.02 3.62
CA LEU A 387 28.66 -7.13 2.86
C LEU A 387 28.58 -6.81 1.35
N ASP A 388 29.15 -5.69 0.89
CA ASP A 388 29.00 -5.17 -0.47
C ASP A 388 27.52 -4.94 -0.84
N ARG A 389 26.76 -4.39 0.13
CA ARG A 389 25.32 -4.12 0.01
C ARG A 389 25.00 -2.69 0.48
N SER A 390 23.80 -2.28 0.19
CA SER A 390 23.24 -0.98 0.57
C SER A 390 21.89 -1.19 1.25
N ALA A 391 21.72 -0.70 2.49
CA ALA A 391 20.51 -0.83 3.29
C ALA A 391 19.79 0.51 3.41
N VAL A 392 18.50 0.55 3.06
CA VAL A 392 17.71 1.79 3.05
C VAL A 392 16.27 1.57 3.55
N GLN A 393 15.55 2.66 3.80
CA GLN A 393 14.12 2.67 4.15
C GLN A 393 13.79 1.88 5.43
N PRO A 394 14.49 2.13 6.57
CA PRO A 394 14.19 1.44 7.81
C PRO A 394 12.78 1.74 8.30
N ARG A 395 12.10 0.72 8.84
CA ARG A 395 10.79 0.78 9.47
C ARG A 395 10.79 -0.07 10.73
N ILE A 396 10.40 0.52 11.85
CA ILE A 396 10.45 -0.12 13.16
C ILE A 396 9.05 -0.65 13.50
N SER A 397 8.96 -1.89 14.02
CA SER A 397 7.71 -2.47 14.52
C SER A 397 7.17 -1.66 15.70
N GLN A 398 5.85 -1.72 15.95
CA GLN A 398 5.20 -0.94 17.01
C GLN A 398 5.62 -1.38 18.42
N ASP A 399 6.06 -2.63 18.59
CA ASP A 399 6.67 -3.12 19.82
C ASP A 399 8.14 -2.65 19.99
N GLY A 400 8.73 -2.03 18.95
CA GLY A 400 10.10 -1.53 18.96
C GLY A 400 11.17 -2.61 18.77
N ARG A 401 10.79 -3.86 18.57
CA ARG A 401 11.71 -4.99 18.51
C ARG A 401 12.33 -5.21 17.14
N TYR A 402 11.58 -5.03 16.05
CA TYR A 402 12.04 -5.38 14.72
C TYR A 402 12.27 -4.15 13.85
N VAL A 403 13.28 -4.22 12.97
CA VAL A 403 13.52 -3.25 11.90
C VAL A 403 13.44 -3.94 10.56
N LEU A 404 12.44 -3.55 9.75
CA LEU A 404 12.36 -3.86 8.33
C LEU A 404 13.16 -2.84 7.53
N PHE A 405 13.81 -3.27 6.45
CA PHE A 405 14.49 -2.37 5.51
C PHE A 405 14.62 -3.05 4.14
N ALA A 406 14.90 -2.26 3.10
CA ALA A 406 15.25 -2.79 1.79
C ALA A 406 16.77 -2.85 1.65
N GLU A 407 17.30 -3.95 1.13
CA GLU A 407 18.72 -4.15 0.86
C GLU A 407 18.94 -4.42 -0.63
N GLY A 408 19.81 -3.63 -1.25
CA GLY A 408 20.18 -3.76 -2.66
C GLY A 408 21.69 -3.74 -2.86
N PRO A 409 22.17 -3.79 -4.10
CA PRO A 409 23.60 -3.84 -4.40
C PRO A 409 24.30 -2.49 -4.19
N TRP A 410 23.62 -1.38 -4.41
CA TRP A 410 24.11 0.00 -4.26
C TRP A 410 22.95 0.98 -4.19
N GLY A 411 23.23 2.22 -3.81
CA GLY A 411 22.31 3.35 -3.91
C GLY A 411 21.12 3.27 -2.98
N LEU A 412 20.08 4.00 -3.31
CA LEU A 412 18.91 4.23 -2.45
C LEU A 412 17.57 3.82 -3.08
N PHE A 413 17.53 3.50 -4.40
CA PHE A 413 16.28 3.30 -5.13
C PHE A 413 16.09 1.83 -5.54
N HIS A 414 16.05 0.96 -4.55
CA HIS A 414 16.15 -0.49 -4.66
C HIS A 414 15.01 -1.15 -5.44
N ILE A 415 13.84 -0.53 -5.55
CA ILE A 415 12.70 -1.10 -6.30
C ILE A 415 13.01 -1.34 -7.79
N TRP A 416 14.11 -0.82 -8.31
CA TRP A 416 14.59 -1.08 -9.65
C TRP A 416 15.80 -2.03 -9.72
N HIS A 417 16.37 -2.43 -8.59
CA HIS A 417 17.52 -3.34 -8.55
C HIS A 417 17.05 -4.78 -8.39
N THR A 418 17.26 -5.63 -9.37
CA THR A 418 16.73 -7.02 -9.42
C THR A 418 17.15 -7.92 -8.27
N SER A 419 18.24 -7.59 -7.57
CA SER A 419 18.73 -8.31 -6.39
C SER A 419 18.35 -7.61 -5.08
N ALA A 420 17.39 -6.70 -5.10
CA ALA A 420 16.93 -6.03 -3.89
C ALA A 420 15.85 -6.85 -3.18
N ASP A 421 16.07 -7.07 -1.90
CA ASP A 421 15.24 -7.86 -0.99
C ASP A 421 14.79 -7.02 0.20
N ILE A 422 13.67 -7.40 0.82
CA ILE A 422 13.36 -6.96 2.18
C ILE A 422 14.21 -7.77 3.17
N LYS A 423 14.72 -7.09 4.18
CA LYS A 423 15.44 -7.68 5.33
C LYS A 423 14.75 -7.27 6.64
N MET A 424 15.00 -8.03 7.69
CA MET A 424 14.47 -7.74 9.02
C MET A 424 15.50 -8.08 10.10
N LEU A 425 15.77 -7.11 10.98
CA LEU A 425 16.60 -7.28 12.18
C LEU A 425 15.71 -7.47 13.40
N ASP A 426 16.15 -8.32 14.34
CA ASP A 426 15.63 -8.39 15.70
C ASP A 426 16.55 -7.59 16.63
N LEU A 427 16.03 -6.48 17.18
CA LEU A 427 16.79 -5.54 18.02
C LEU A 427 16.99 -6.01 19.46
N GLU A 428 16.23 -6.99 19.96
CA GLU A 428 16.45 -7.51 21.32
C GLU A 428 17.87 -8.03 21.53
N ALA A 429 18.55 -8.40 20.44
CA ALA A 429 19.93 -8.85 20.48
C ALA A 429 20.95 -7.69 20.49
N ILE A 430 20.57 -6.46 20.15
CA ILE A 430 21.48 -5.29 20.04
C ILE A 430 21.62 -4.54 21.36
N ASP A 431 20.58 -4.49 22.18
CA ASP A 431 20.50 -3.56 23.34
C ASP A 431 21.41 -3.94 24.52
N HIS A 432 22.17 -5.02 24.45
CA HIS A 432 22.96 -5.52 25.58
C HIS A 432 24.48 -5.34 25.49
N SER A 433 25.04 -4.72 24.44
CA SER A 433 26.49 -4.42 24.38
C SER A 433 26.82 -3.28 23.41
N PRO A 434 27.68 -2.32 23.79
CA PRO A 434 28.21 -1.35 22.86
C PRO A 434 29.08 -2.04 21.80
N LEU A 435 28.75 -1.80 20.53
CA LEU A 435 29.51 -2.31 19.38
C LEU A 435 30.92 -1.69 19.36
N THR A 436 31.93 -2.44 19.75
CA THR A 436 33.32 -2.17 19.41
C THR A 436 33.70 -3.01 18.20
N ILE A 437 33.84 -2.40 17.05
CA ILE A 437 34.27 -3.07 15.81
C ILE A 437 35.76 -3.33 15.90
N ASP A 438 36.18 -4.58 16.08
CA ASP A 438 37.58 -5.00 15.91
C ASP A 438 37.77 -5.57 14.50
N HIS A 439 38.37 -4.80 13.63
CA HIS A 439 38.66 -5.16 12.23
C HIS A 439 39.74 -6.24 12.05
N SER A 440 40.30 -6.81 13.11
CA SER A 440 41.49 -7.67 13.04
C SER A 440 41.23 -9.17 12.81
N SER A 441 39.97 -9.64 12.72
CA SER A 441 39.66 -11.07 12.65
C SER A 441 38.68 -11.52 11.55
N MET A 442 38.58 -10.82 10.44
CA MET A 442 37.81 -11.28 9.27
C MET A 442 38.60 -12.31 8.47
N SER A 443 38.29 -13.59 8.62
CA SER A 443 38.69 -14.61 7.64
C SER A 443 37.53 -14.84 6.67
N ILE A 444 37.66 -14.36 5.44
CA ILE A 444 36.74 -14.61 4.36
C ILE A 444 36.98 -16.04 3.84
N SER A 445 36.05 -16.96 4.09
CA SER A 445 36.00 -18.22 3.35
C SER A 445 35.36 -17.90 1.97
N SER A 446 36.10 -18.19 0.90
CA SER A 446 35.77 -17.95 -0.49
C SER A 446 34.36 -18.41 -0.87
N PHE A 447 33.59 -17.50 -1.49
CA PHE A 447 32.31 -17.82 -2.13
C PHE A 447 32.49 -18.78 -3.31
N PRO A 448 31.55 -19.71 -3.55
CA PRO A 448 31.52 -20.48 -4.80
C PRO A 448 31.12 -19.57 -5.96
N SER A 449 31.76 -19.78 -7.11
CA SER A 449 31.50 -19.10 -8.37
C SER A 449 30.05 -19.25 -8.87
N GLU A 450 29.59 -18.31 -9.67
CA GLU A 450 28.24 -18.07 -10.22
C GLU A 450 27.51 -19.25 -10.92
N GLU A 451 28.04 -20.46 -10.92
CA GLU A 451 27.46 -21.61 -11.66
C GLU A 451 26.78 -22.69 -10.80
N ALA A 452 26.65 -22.53 -9.49
CA ALA A 452 25.91 -23.49 -8.65
C ALA A 452 24.44 -23.08 -8.54
N GLY A 453 23.55 -23.93 -9.08
CA GLY A 453 22.10 -23.70 -9.14
C GLY A 453 21.46 -23.34 -7.79
N ARG A 454 20.41 -22.52 -7.89
CA ARG A 454 19.65 -21.82 -6.83
C ARG A 454 18.91 -22.69 -5.79
N ASP A 455 19.26 -23.96 -5.62
CA ASP A 455 18.51 -24.90 -4.75
C ASP A 455 19.20 -25.26 -3.42
N SER A 456 20.22 -24.54 -2.99
CA SER A 456 20.77 -24.75 -1.65
C SER A 456 20.28 -23.65 -0.69
N MET A 457 19.27 -23.96 0.13
CA MET A 457 18.92 -23.18 1.32
C MET A 457 20.13 -23.09 2.22
N VAL A 458 20.82 -21.97 2.22
CA VAL A 458 21.79 -21.64 3.24
C VAL A 458 21.08 -20.83 4.31
N ASN A 459 20.74 -21.48 5.42
CA ASN A 459 20.45 -20.80 6.67
C ASN A 459 21.74 -20.10 7.12
N VAL A 460 21.94 -18.86 6.71
CA VAL A 460 23.06 -18.05 7.18
C VAL A 460 22.67 -17.46 8.52
N GLN A 461 23.09 -18.13 9.57
CA GLN A 461 23.06 -17.62 10.93
C GLN A 461 24.28 -16.71 11.10
N TRP A 462 24.07 -15.39 11.01
CA TRP A 462 25.13 -14.40 11.18
C TRP A 462 25.29 -14.09 12.67
N SER A 463 26.42 -14.48 13.25
CA SER A 463 26.86 -13.97 14.55
C SER A 463 27.89 -12.88 14.29
N MET A 464 27.50 -11.62 14.37
CA MET A 464 28.44 -10.52 14.46
C MET A 464 28.87 -10.31 15.90
N PHE A 465 30.15 -10.13 16.08
CA PHE A 465 30.96 -9.95 17.28
C PHE A 465 30.25 -9.38 18.52
N ASN A 466 30.24 -10.18 19.59
CA ASN A 466 29.93 -9.82 21.00
C ASN A 466 28.56 -9.17 21.32
N GLY A 467 27.71 -8.94 20.36
CA GLY A 467 26.33 -8.55 20.52
C GLY A 467 25.55 -9.17 19.37
N GLN A 468 24.66 -10.09 19.66
CA GLN A 468 23.95 -10.87 18.66
C GLN A 468 22.87 -10.03 17.99
N CYS A 469 23.13 -9.46 16.80
CA CYS A 469 22.07 -9.16 15.85
C CYS A 469 21.58 -10.46 15.23
N SER A 470 20.32 -10.82 15.41
CA SER A 470 19.73 -11.94 14.69
C SER A 470 18.92 -11.43 13.51
N MET A 471 19.26 -11.92 12.30
CA MET A 471 18.42 -11.71 11.13
C MET A 471 17.19 -12.62 11.20
N VAL A 472 16.02 -12.06 11.04
CA VAL A 472 14.78 -12.81 10.88
C VAL A 472 14.74 -13.45 9.49
N ASN A 473 14.23 -14.66 9.38
CA ASN A 473 14.05 -15.30 8.08
C ASN A 473 12.94 -14.60 7.28
N VAL A 474 13.32 -13.86 6.27
CA VAL A 474 12.43 -13.11 5.36
C VAL A 474 12.25 -13.79 3.99
N GLN A 475 12.82 -15.00 3.80
CA GLN A 475 12.73 -15.74 2.54
C GLN A 475 11.30 -15.87 1.98
N PRO A 476 10.26 -16.08 2.81
CA PRO A 476 8.91 -16.23 2.29
C PRO A 476 8.37 -15.01 1.52
N ILE A 477 8.86 -13.79 1.81
CA ILE A 477 8.33 -12.57 1.19
C ILE A 477 9.15 -12.06 0.00
N ASN A 478 10.39 -12.52 -0.16
CA ASN A 478 11.26 -12.13 -1.27
C ASN A 478 11.03 -12.99 -2.52
N SER A 479 11.34 -12.44 -3.68
CA SER A 479 11.19 -13.08 -5.00
C SER A 479 12.45 -12.87 -5.84
N PRO A 480 12.55 -13.45 -7.05
CA PRO A 480 13.63 -13.14 -7.97
C PRO A 480 13.64 -11.71 -8.54
N LEU A 481 12.59 -10.93 -8.25
CA LEU A 481 12.43 -9.54 -8.67
C LEU A 481 12.38 -8.62 -7.44
N PRO A 482 12.65 -7.31 -7.59
CA PRO A 482 12.90 -6.44 -6.44
C PRO A 482 11.69 -6.23 -5.54
N GLU A 483 11.96 -6.15 -4.25
CA GLU A 483 11.07 -5.71 -3.19
C GLU A 483 11.62 -4.44 -2.52
N SER A 484 10.72 -3.55 -2.06
CA SER A 484 11.09 -2.28 -1.44
C SER A 484 9.94 -1.70 -0.61
N TYR A 485 10.20 -0.58 0.08
CA TYR A 485 9.23 0.19 0.86
C TYR A 485 8.40 -0.67 1.84
N PRO A 486 9.06 -1.43 2.73
CA PRO A 486 8.34 -2.23 3.72
C PRO A 486 7.67 -1.35 4.77
N SER A 487 6.56 -1.83 5.35
CA SER A 487 5.91 -1.22 6.50
C SER A 487 5.22 -2.26 7.37
N PHE A 488 5.08 -1.99 8.68
CA PHE A 488 4.27 -2.78 9.60
C PHE A 488 2.87 -2.21 9.72
N SER A 489 1.89 -3.10 9.94
CA SER A 489 0.56 -2.72 10.43
C SER A 489 0.62 -2.22 11.88
N SER A 490 -0.44 -1.55 12.33
CA SER A 490 -0.48 -0.96 13.67
C SER A 490 -0.45 -1.96 14.83
N ASN A 491 -0.66 -3.24 14.55
CA ASN A 491 -0.60 -4.34 15.50
C ASN A 491 0.60 -5.28 15.30
N ASP A 492 1.53 -4.93 14.41
CA ASP A 492 2.72 -5.71 14.04
C ASP A 492 2.43 -7.13 13.51
N ARG A 493 1.18 -7.39 13.10
CA ARG A 493 0.82 -8.72 12.59
C ARG A 493 0.89 -8.82 11.07
N TRP A 494 1.00 -7.70 10.38
CA TRP A 494 1.03 -7.63 8.93
C TRP A 494 2.20 -6.79 8.45
N VAL A 495 2.91 -7.32 7.47
CA VAL A 495 3.98 -6.61 6.75
C VAL A 495 3.51 -6.37 5.33
N MET A 496 3.58 -5.12 4.90
CA MET A 496 3.23 -4.69 3.55
C MET A 496 4.47 -4.15 2.84
N PHE A 497 4.61 -4.40 1.55
CA PHE A 497 5.75 -3.96 0.75
C PHE A 497 5.38 -3.86 -0.73
N GLU A 498 6.21 -3.14 -1.49
CA GLU A 498 6.15 -3.11 -2.95
C GLU A 498 6.94 -4.27 -3.55
N SER A 499 6.44 -4.82 -4.65
CA SER A 499 7.17 -5.81 -5.43
C SER A 499 6.89 -5.63 -6.93
N ARG A 500 7.87 -6.00 -7.76
CA ARG A 500 7.75 -6.09 -9.21
C ARG A 500 7.62 -7.53 -9.71
N ARG A 501 7.32 -8.48 -8.82
CA ARG A 501 7.34 -9.93 -9.08
C ARG A 501 6.43 -10.41 -10.21
N ASP A 502 5.41 -9.62 -10.57
CA ASP A 502 4.43 -10.05 -11.57
C ASP A 502 4.96 -9.89 -13.00
N ASP A 503 5.53 -8.73 -13.32
CA ASP A 503 5.92 -8.40 -14.71
C ASP A 503 7.29 -7.70 -14.83
N GLY A 504 7.93 -7.38 -13.71
CA GLY A 504 9.21 -6.66 -13.67
C GLY A 504 9.13 -5.16 -14.01
N ASN A 505 7.95 -4.63 -14.35
CA ASN A 505 7.77 -3.25 -14.80
C ASN A 505 6.99 -2.38 -13.81
N TYR A 506 5.89 -2.91 -13.28
CA TYR A 506 5.02 -2.16 -12.40
C TYR A 506 5.08 -2.68 -10.97
N THR A 507 5.14 -1.77 -10.02
CA THR A 507 5.04 -2.15 -8.60
C THR A 507 3.60 -2.47 -8.23
N ARG A 508 3.47 -3.55 -7.44
CA ARG A 508 2.22 -3.99 -6.80
C ARG A 508 2.44 -4.06 -5.30
N THR A 509 1.36 -3.95 -4.56
CA THR A 509 1.39 -4.04 -3.11
C THR A 509 1.10 -5.46 -2.67
N PHE A 510 2.01 -6.03 -1.88
CA PHE A 510 1.90 -7.35 -1.27
C PHE A 510 1.81 -7.24 0.24
N ILE A 511 1.07 -8.16 0.85
CA ILE A 511 0.86 -8.25 2.30
C ILE A 511 1.24 -9.66 2.76
N SER A 512 1.99 -9.74 3.85
CA SER A 512 2.36 -11.00 4.51
C SER A 512 1.95 -10.98 5.97
N TYR A 513 1.47 -12.12 6.48
CA TYR A 513 1.25 -12.31 7.91
C TYR A 513 2.60 -12.48 8.62
N PHE A 514 2.77 -11.75 9.71
CA PHE A 514 3.89 -11.86 10.63
C PHE A 514 3.36 -12.43 11.95
N ASP A 515 3.61 -13.70 12.19
CA ASP A 515 3.03 -14.42 13.31
C ASP A 515 3.71 -14.07 14.66
N ARG A 516 3.15 -14.58 15.75
CA ARG A 516 3.62 -14.30 17.10
C ARG A 516 4.95 -14.99 17.43
N GLU A 517 5.34 -15.96 16.62
CA GLU A 517 6.63 -16.65 16.68
C GLU A 517 7.73 -15.95 15.88
N GLY A 518 7.41 -14.79 15.28
CA GLY A 518 8.36 -13.99 14.50
C GLY A 518 8.63 -14.55 13.10
N ARG A 519 7.66 -15.25 12.50
CA ARG A 519 7.77 -15.82 11.15
C ARG A 519 6.90 -15.06 10.16
N LEU A 520 7.46 -14.78 8.98
CA LEU A 520 6.73 -14.27 7.84
C LEU A 520 6.13 -15.43 7.03
N HIS A 521 4.91 -15.25 6.59
CA HIS A 521 4.18 -16.20 5.75
C HIS A 521 4.24 -15.83 4.27
N LYS A 522 3.78 -16.73 3.40
CA LYS A 522 3.66 -16.43 1.96
C LYS A 522 2.83 -15.16 1.75
N PRO A 523 3.36 -14.16 1.02
CA PRO A 523 2.63 -12.93 0.78
C PRO A 523 1.52 -13.13 -0.25
N PHE A 524 0.52 -12.27 -0.22
CA PHE A 524 -0.54 -12.19 -1.21
C PHE A 524 -0.64 -10.75 -1.77
N GLU A 525 -0.97 -10.64 -3.05
CA GLU A 525 -1.29 -9.35 -3.68
C GLU A 525 -2.58 -8.80 -3.08
N VAL A 526 -2.66 -7.48 -2.86
CA VAL A 526 -3.89 -6.82 -2.38
C VAL A 526 -5.06 -7.20 -3.29
N PRO A 527 -6.17 -7.74 -2.75
CA PRO A 527 -7.27 -8.24 -3.55
C PRO A 527 -7.90 -7.16 -4.44
N ALA A 528 -8.36 -7.51 -5.62
CA ALA A 528 -9.08 -6.64 -6.54
C ALA A 528 -10.47 -7.19 -6.85
N GLU A 529 -11.46 -6.31 -7.12
CA GLU A 529 -12.81 -6.71 -7.52
C GLU A 529 -12.79 -7.53 -8.81
N ASP A 530 -12.06 -7.05 -9.82
CA ASP A 530 -11.72 -7.84 -11.00
C ASP A 530 -10.32 -8.45 -10.83
N PRO A 531 -10.16 -9.79 -10.83
CA PRO A 531 -8.85 -10.43 -10.67
C PRO A 531 -7.84 -10.10 -11.78
N GLU A 532 -8.27 -9.58 -12.93
CA GLU A 532 -7.35 -9.10 -13.97
C GLU A 532 -6.85 -7.67 -13.75
N TYR A 533 -7.40 -6.95 -12.77
CA TYR A 533 -7.15 -5.52 -12.59
C TYR A 533 -5.65 -5.17 -12.62
N PHE A 534 -4.84 -5.84 -11.83
CA PHE A 534 -3.40 -5.54 -11.75
C PHE A 534 -2.60 -6.01 -12.98
N ARG A 535 -3.05 -7.04 -13.70
CA ARG A 535 -2.44 -7.43 -14.99
C ARG A 535 -2.65 -6.36 -16.08
N LEU A 536 -3.78 -5.69 -16.06
CA LEU A 536 -4.17 -4.69 -17.06
C LEU A 536 -3.77 -3.26 -16.65
N LEU A 537 -3.44 -3.04 -15.39
CA LEU A 537 -3.13 -1.73 -14.85
C LEU A 537 -1.74 -1.27 -15.28
N LEU A 538 -1.66 -0.32 -16.20
CA LEU A 538 -0.42 0.34 -16.63
C LEU A 538 -0.03 1.48 -15.68
N ARG A 539 -0.05 1.22 -14.38
CA ARG A 539 0.31 2.15 -13.30
C ARG A 539 1.00 1.37 -12.20
N SER A 540 1.96 1.98 -11.53
CA SER A 540 2.54 1.46 -10.29
C SER A 540 1.80 2.03 -9.08
N TRP A 541 1.58 1.19 -8.08
CA TRP A 541 1.28 1.62 -6.71
C TRP A 541 2.60 1.69 -5.96
N SER A 542 2.88 2.82 -5.36
CA SER A 542 4.17 3.06 -4.74
C SER A 542 4.02 3.61 -3.33
N ARG A 543 4.92 3.19 -2.46
CA ARG A 543 5.04 3.62 -1.08
C ARG A 543 3.73 3.42 -0.30
N PRO A 544 3.26 2.18 -0.16
CA PRO A 544 2.04 1.90 0.56
C PRO A 544 2.22 2.12 2.06
N GLU A 545 1.22 2.77 2.69
CA GLU A 545 1.19 3.04 4.13
C GLU A 545 -0.13 2.56 4.72
N PHE A 546 -0.09 1.88 5.88
CA PHE A 546 -1.30 1.50 6.61
C PHE A 546 -1.97 2.69 7.29
N MET A 547 -3.29 2.63 7.41
CA MET A 547 -4.12 3.63 8.09
C MET A 547 -5.27 2.97 8.85
N LYS A 548 -5.60 3.52 10.01
CA LYS A 548 -6.72 3.04 10.84
C LYS A 548 -8.09 3.52 10.37
N GLU A 549 -8.11 4.65 9.67
CA GLU A 549 -9.32 5.31 9.19
C GLU A 549 -9.04 5.97 7.82
N PRO A 550 -10.06 6.30 7.02
CA PRO A 550 -9.87 7.04 5.80
C PRO A 550 -9.50 8.51 6.10
N VAL A 551 -8.73 9.13 5.21
CA VAL A 551 -8.49 10.58 5.23
C VAL A 551 -9.80 11.30 4.94
N ARG A 552 -10.19 12.21 5.85
CA ARG A 552 -11.47 12.94 5.79
C ARG A 552 -11.38 14.27 5.04
N ILE A 553 -10.18 14.84 4.96
CA ILE A 553 -9.95 16.04 4.16
C ILE A 553 -10.10 15.68 2.68
N THR A 554 -10.98 16.39 2.01
CA THR A 554 -11.31 16.10 0.61
C THR A 554 -10.20 16.57 -0.33
N PRO A 555 -10.06 15.97 -1.53
CA PRO A 555 -9.12 16.42 -2.55
C PRO A 555 -9.30 17.91 -2.90
N ARG A 556 -10.53 18.41 -2.86
CA ARG A 556 -10.83 19.82 -3.09
C ARG A 556 -10.26 20.75 -2.02
N GLN A 557 -10.34 20.37 -0.74
CA GLN A 557 -9.77 21.16 0.35
C GLN A 557 -8.24 21.23 0.26
N PHE A 558 -7.58 20.13 -0.08
CA PHE A 558 -6.15 20.13 -0.37
C PHE A 558 -5.82 21.02 -1.58
N TYR A 559 -6.60 20.95 -2.66
CA TYR A 559 -6.43 21.80 -3.83
C TYR A 559 -6.55 23.28 -3.50
N GLU A 560 -7.64 23.67 -2.82
CA GLU A 560 -7.86 25.06 -2.41
C GLU A 560 -6.72 25.56 -1.52
N LYS A 561 -6.19 24.72 -0.63
CA LYS A 561 -5.05 25.04 0.21
C LYS A 561 -3.75 25.19 -0.59
N ALA A 562 -3.50 24.34 -1.60
CA ALA A 562 -2.34 24.44 -2.48
C ALA A 562 -2.26 25.74 -3.27
N LEU A 563 -3.39 26.40 -3.50
CA LEU A 563 -3.46 27.70 -4.19
C LEU A 563 -3.15 28.89 -3.27
N THR A 564 -3.01 28.67 -1.95
CA THR A 564 -2.60 29.74 -1.02
C THR A 564 -1.07 29.85 -0.94
N GLU A 565 -0.58 30.97 -0.46
CA GLU A 565 0.86 31.09 -0.14
C GLU A 565 1.23 30.18 1.02
N PRO A 566 2.29 29.37 0.91
CA PRO A 566 2.72 28.52 2.01
C PRO A 566 3.29 29.33 3.18
N ILE A 567 3.00 28.88 4.38
CA ILE A 567 3.57 29.42 5.62
C ILE A 567 5.10 29.20 5.58
N LYS A 568 5.88 30.26 5.69
CA LYS A 568 7.34 30.14 5.80
C LYS A 568 7.73 29.72 7.21
N VAL A 569 8.74 28.87 7.32
CA VAL A 569 9.33 28.51 8.63
C VAL A 569 9.97 29.73 9.27
N ASN A 570 9.93 29.79 10.60
CA ASN A 570 10.64 30.82 11.36
C ASN A 570 12.16 30.59 11.22
N GLY A 571 12.89 31.61 10.78
CA GLY A 571 14.35 31.58 10.76
C GLY A 571 14.95 31.35 12.17
N LYS A 572 16.23 30.97 12.20
CA LYS A 572 16.97 30.73 13.44
C LYS A 572 16.95 31.95 14.37
#